data_ee9dbdd0e9ab640cda1e3974c4f8fee5
#
_entry.id   ee9dbdd0e9ab640cda1e3974c4f8fee5
#
_cell.length_a   1.000
_cell.length_b   1.000
_cell.length_c   1.000
_cell.angle_alpha   90.00
_cell.angle_beta   90.00
_cell.angle_gamma   90.00
#
_symmetry.space_group_name_H-M   'P 1'
#
loop_
_entity.id
_entity.type
_entity.pdbx_description
1 polymer ?
#
loop_
_entity_poly.entity_id
_entity_poly.type
_entity_poly.pdbx_seq_one_letter_code
_entity_poly.pdbx_strand_id
1 'polypeptide(L)'
;LRRQRQMCIRDRDDTVLYTLGDITIGANSVVSQKCYLCTGSHDYMSAHFDINATPIVIGEKCWLATDVFVAPGVSIGDGTVVGARSSVFKSLPANAICRGNPAVVTRERVEKVTP
;
A
#
# COMPACT_ATOMS: atom_id res chain seq x y z
N LEU A 1 -9.85 3.48 13.66
CA LEU A 1 -9.14 3.95 12.48
C LEU A 1 -9.79 5.17 11.95
N ARG A 2 -9.16 6.26 12.12
CA ARG A 2 -9.83 7.49 11.80
C ARG A 2 -9.71 7.90 10.34
N ARG A 3 -8.85 7.31 9.58
CA ARG A 3 -8.62 7.78 8.23
C ARG A 3 -8.71 6.72 7.18
N GLN A 4 -9.23 5.60 7.56
CA GLN A 4 -9.45 4.56 6.58
C GLN A 4 -10.75 4.86 5.86
N ARG A 5 -10.72 4.91 4.56
CA ARG A 5 -11.88 5.22 3.75
C ARG A 5 -12.14 4.12 2.78
N GLN A 6 -13.37 4.08 2.27
CA GLN A 6 -13.72 3.14 1.24
C GLN A 6 -13.47 1.73 1.69
N MET A 7 -14.09 1.40 2.70
CA MET A 7 -13.78 0.22 3.49
C MET A 7 -14.03 -1.09 2.79
N CYS A 8 -14.12 -1.15 1.50
CA CYS A 8 -14.24 -2.40 0.79
C CYS A 8 -12.91 -3.11 0.74
N ILE A 9 -12.28 -3.25 1.87
CA ILE A 9 -11.03 -4.00 1.97
C ILE A 9 -11.34 -5.34 2.61
N ARG A 10 -10.54 -6.30 2.28
CA ARG A 10 -10.63 -7.60 2.90
C ARG A 10 -9.48 -7.78 3.85
N ASP A 11 -9.70 -7.29 5.05
CA ASP A 11 -8.72 -7.45 6.09
C ASP A 11 -8.56 -8.90 6.43
N ARG A 12 -7.35 -9.26 6.70
CA ARG A 12 -7.04 -10.57 7.20
C ARG A 12 -6.33 -10.43 8.53
N ASP A 13 -6.22 -11.52 9.22
CA ASP A 13 -5.46 -11.55 10.45
C ASP A 13 -4.05 -11.06 10.18
N ASP A 14 -3.48 -10.39 11.13
CA ASP A 14 -2.10 -9.92 11.10
C ASP A 14 -1.82 -8.77 10.12
N THR A 15 -2.86 -8.20 9.52
CA THR A 15 -2.68 -6.98 8.74
C THR A 15 -2.62 -5.80 9.69
N VAL A 16 -1.63 -4.95 9.51
CA VAL A 16 -1.41 -3.80 10.37
C VAL A 16 -1.51 -2.52 9.58
N LEU A 17 -2.37 -1.61 10.07
CA LEU A 17 -2.48 -0.26 9.53
C LEU A 17 -1.95 0.68 10.60
N TYR A 18 -0.72 1.09 10.44
CA TYR A 18 -0.08 1.97 11.42
C TYR A 18 -0.37 3.42 11.02
N THR A 19 -1.30 4.04 11.72
CA THR A 19 -1.95 5.27 11.29
C THR A 19 -1.52 6.51 12.05
N LEU A 20 -0.23 6.74 12.23
CA LEU A 20 0.23 8.07 12.65
C LEU A 20 -0.20 9.11 11.62
N GLY A 21 -0.11 8.77 10.35
CA GLY A 21 -0.68 9.56 9.28
C GLY A 21 -1.94 8.92 8.74
N ASP A 22 -2.56 9.56 7.76
CA ASP A 22 -3.78 9.06 7.16
C ASP A 22 -3.50 7.90 6.22
N ILE A 23 -4.37 6.91 6.24
CA ILE A 23 -4.36 5.84 5.24
C ILE A 23 -5.69 5.88 4.51
N THR A 24 -5.65 6.04 3.21
CA THR A 24 -6.83 6.02 2.36
C THR A 24 -6.74 4.81 1.46
N ILE A 25 -7.78 4.01 1.46
CA ILE A 25 -7.86 2.81 0.63
C ILE A 25 -9.12 2.92 -0.21
N GLY A 26 -8.94 2.88 -1.52
CA GLY A 26 -10.05 3.07 -2.45
C GLY A 26 -11.01 1.88 -2.47
N ALA A 27 -12.13 2.09 -3.13
CA ALA A 27 -13.19 1.08 -3.22
C ALA A 27 -12.69 -0.16 -3.96
N ASN A 28 -13.16 -1.32 -3.51
CA ASN A 28 -12.89 -2.61 -4.14
C ASN A 28 -11.42 -3.00 -4.13
N SER A 29 -10.65 -2.41 -3.25
CA SER A 29 -9.26 -2.81 -3.05
C SER A 29 -9.19 -3.91 -2.01
N VAL A 30 -8.22 -4.79 -2.18
CA VAL A 30 -8.01 -5.93 -1.30
C VAL A 30 -6.63 -5.81 -0.68
N VAL A 31 -6.60 -5.82 0.65
CA VAL A 31 -5.35 -5.87 1.40
C VAL A 31 -5.30 -7.23 2.07
N SER A 32 -4.41 -8.05 1.61
CA SER A 32 -4.33 -9.44 2.07
C SER A 32 -3.68 -9.53 3.44
N GLN A 33 -3.63 -10.72 3.98
CA GLN A 33 -3.13 -10.94 5.33
C GLN A 33 -1.64 -10.59 5.45
N LYS A 34 -1.24 -10.21 6.65
CA LYS A 34 0.14 -9.90 7.03
C LYS A 34 0.74 -8.70 6.32
N CYS A 35 -0.09 -7.88 5.72
CA CYS A 35 0.40 -6.63 5.16
C CYS A 35 0.67 -5.63 6.28
N TYR A 36 1.60 -4.74 6.04
CA TYR A 36 1.92 -3.67 6.97
C TYR A 36 1.95 -2.35 6.19
N LEU A 37 0.97 -1.51 6.45
CA LEU A 37 0.90 -0.17 5.87
C LEU A 37 1.34 0.81 6.95
N CYS A 38 2.52 1.38 6.77
CA CYS A 38 3.16 2.16 7.80
C CYS A 38 3.26 3.63 7.38
N THR A 39 2.60 4.51 8.12
CA THR A 39 2.65 5.94 7.84
C THR A 39 3.68 6.67 8.69
N GLY A 40 4.26 6.01 9.68
CA GLY A 40 5.18 6.65 10.59
C GLY A 40 6.62 6.23 10.34
N SER A 41 7.52 7.14 10.58
CA SER A 41 8.94 6.90 10.49
C SER A 41 9.67 7.88 11.41
N HIS A 42 10.97 7.77 11.45
CA HIS A 42 11.81 8.71 12.19
C HIS A 42 12.76 9.39 11.23
N ASP A 43 13.00 10.64 11.49
CA ASP A 43 14.03 11.38 10.75
C ASP A 43 15.38 11.01 11.37
N TYR A 44 16.08 10.08 10.77
CA TYR A 44 17.34 9.61 11.31
C TYR A 44 18.47 10.63 11.15
N MET A 45 18.22 11.71 10.41
CA MET A 45 19.18 12.82 10.33
C MET A 45 19.00 13.82 11.46
N SER A 46 17.89 13.72 12.18
CA SER A 46 17.65 14.56 13.35
C SER A 46 18.36 13.98 14.56
N ALA A 47 18.88 14.87 15.42
CA ALA A 47 19.60 14.45 16.62
C ALA A 47 18.74 13.64 17.57
N HIS A 48 17.42 13.84 17.54
CA HIS A 48 16.49 13.18 18.45
C HIS A 48 15.56 12.22 17.73
N PHE A 49 15.83 11.87 16.48
CA PHE A 49 15.01 10.95 15.70
C PHE A 49 13.55 11.39 15.71
N ASP A 50 13.31 12.63 15.30
CA ASP A 50 11.94 13.17 15.26
C ASP A 50 11.03 12.27 14.47
N ILE A 51 9.78 12.16 14.93
CA ILE A 51 8.79 11.29 14.28
C ILE A 51 8.19 12.02 13.09
N ASN A 52 8.18 11.35 11.96
CA ASN A 52 7.52 11.81 10.75
C ASN A 52 6.30 10.96 10.49
N ALA A 53 5.26 11.58 9.95
CA ALA A 53 4.07 10.86 9.54
C ALA A 53 3.63 11.40 8.20
N THR A 54 3.56 10.52 7.21
CA THR A 54 3.12 10.88 5.87
C THR A 54 2.05 9.91 5.42
N PRO A 55 1.02 10.42 4.71
CA PRO A 55 -0.12 9.59 4.36
C PRO A 55 0.21 8.55 3.30
N ILE A 56 -0.55 7.47 3.34
CA ILE A 56 -0.53 6.44 2.30
C ILE A 56 -1.86 6.52 1.58
N VAL A 57 -1.81 6.48 0.25
CA VAL A 57 -3.02 6.49 -0.57
C VAL A 57 -2.97 5.27 -1.48
N ILE A 58 -3.96 4.41 -1.32
CA ILE A 58 -4.14 3.25 -2.18
C ILE A 58 -5.40 3.49 -2.99
N GLY A 59 -5.30 3.42 -4.31
CA GLY A 59 -6.40 3.69 -5.19
C GLY A 59 -7.47 2.60 -5.17
N GLU A 60 -8.36 2.66 -6.14
CA GLU A 60 -9.45 1.69 -6.27
C GLU A 60 -8.97 0.45 -7.00
N LYS A 61 -9.59 -0.68 -6.71
CA LYS A 61 -9.35 -1.96 -7.39
C LYS A 61 -7.90 -2.39 -7.34
N CYS A 62 -7.23 -2.06 -6.25
CA CYS A 62 -5.86 -2.50 -6.01
C CYS A 62 -5.86 -3.83 -5.28
N TRP A 63 -4.82 -4.58 -5.45
CA TRP A 63 -4.62 -5.79 -4.67
C TRP A 63 -3.20 -5.81 -4.12
N LEU A 64 -3.11 -5.76 -2.81
CA LEU A 64 -1.84 -5.98 -2.11
C LEU A 64 -1.87 -7.42 -1.62
N ALA A 65 -0.99 -8.22 -2.16
CA ALA A 65 -0.95 -9.64 -1.83
C ALA A 65 -0.35 -9.83 -0.44
N THR A 66 -0.19 -11.06 -0.03
CA THR A 66 0.25 -11.40 1.32
C THR A 66 1.60 -10.78 1.66
N ASP A 67 1.70 -10.25 2.86
CA ASP A 67 2.97 -9.83 3.45
C ASP A 67 3.63 -8.70 2.66
N VAL A 68 2.83 -7.74 2.21
CA VAL A 68 3.33 -6.55 1.52
C VAL A 68 3.58 -5.46 2.54
N PHE A 69 4.75 -4.84 2.45
CA PHE A 69 5.06 -3.67 3.25
C PHE A 69 4.91 -2.41 2.40
N VAL A 70 4.22 -1.39 2.93
CA VAL A 70 4.06 -0.11 2.27
C VAL A 70 4.65 0.97 3.16
N ALA A 71 5.62 1.70 2.64
CA ALA A 71 6.34 2.73 3.37
C ALA A 71 5.54 4.03 3.44
N PRO A 72 5.89 4.90 4.39
CA PRO A 72 5.22 6.18 4.52
C PRO A 72 5.28 7.02 3.24
N GLY A 73 4.19 7.69 2.94
CA GLY A 73 4.13 8.63 1.83
C GLY A 73 3.91 7.99 0.46
N VAL A 74 3.69 6.69 0.41
CA VAL A 74 3.51 5.99 -0.86
C VAL A 74 2.09 6.16 -1.36
N SER A 75 1.95 6.40 -2.67
CA SER A 75 0.66 6.36 -3.36
C SER A 75 0.68 5.23 -4.36
N ILE A 76 -0.36 4.41 -4.35
CA ILE A 76 -0.51 3.31 -5.29
C ILE A 76 -1.70 3.63 -6.18
N GLY A 77 -1.45 3.70 -7.48
CA GLY A 77 -2.49 4.09 -8.44
C GLY A 77 -3.58 3.05 -8.57
N ASP A 78 -4.72 3.46 -9.12
CA ASP A 78 -5.87 2.59 -9.27
C ASP A 78 -5.52 1.33 -10.07
N GLY A 79 -6.06 0.21 -9.66
CA GLY A 79 -5.92 -1.04 -10.40
C GLY A 79 -4.57 -1.71 -10.30
N THR A 80 -3.70 -1.25 -9.45
CA THR A 80 -2.36 -1.80 -9.34
C THR A 80 -2.33 -3.01 -8.41
N VAL A 81 -1.56 -4.01 -8.80
CA VAL A 81 -1.38 -5.24 -8.03
C VAL A 81 0.05 -5.29 -7.53
N VAL A 82 0.19 -5.56 -6.25
CA VAL A 82 1.51 -5.70 -5.63
C VAL A 82 1.68 -7.15 -5.20
N GLY A 83 2.68 -7.80 -5.72
CA GLY A 83 2.93 -9.21 -5.45
C GLY A 83 3.33 -9.49 -4.02
N ALA A 84 3.16 -10.72 -3.60
CA ALA A 84 3.41 -11.13 -2.22
C ALA A 84 4.84 -10.82 -1.79
N ARG A 85 4.98 -10.41 -0.54
CA ARG A 85 6.27 -10.13 0.11
C ARG A 85 7.06 -9.00 -0.54
N SER A 86 6.38 -8.14 -1.28
CA SER A 86 7.01 -6.97 -1.85
C SER A 86 7.12 -5.86 -0.81
N SER A 87 8.11 -5.00 -1.00
CA SER A 87 8.28 -3.83 -0.15
C SER A 87 8.17 -2.59 -1.02
N VAL A 88 7.15 -1.79 -0.76
CA VAL A 88 6.85 -0.63 -1.60
C VAL A 88 7.41 0.60 -0.92
N PHE A 89 8.47 1.15 -1.48
CA PHE A 89 9.13 2.35 -0.94
C PHE A 89 8.89 3.58 -1.79
N LYS A 90 8.37 3.42 -2.97
CA LYS A 90 8.08 4.54 -3.88
C LYS A 90 6.68 4.35 -4.44
N SER A 91 6.07 5.46 -4.80
CA SER A 91 4.73 5.42 -5.37
C SER A 91 4.72 4.62 -6.67
N LEU A 92 3.62 3.92 -6.90
CA LEU A 92 3.45 3.04 -8.03
C LEU A 92 2.36 3.59 -8.94
N PRO A 93 2.52 3.45 -10.26
CA PRO A 93 1.53 3.95 -11.22
C PRO A 93 0.25 3.12 -11.19
N ALA A 94 -0.77 3.58 -11.88
CA ALA A 94 -2.01 2.86 -12.03
C ALA A 94 -1.86 1.68 -12.99
N ASN A 95 -2.70 0.69 -12.82
CA ASN A 95 -2.85 -0.44 -13.73
C ASN A 95 -1.54 -1.17 -13.99
N ALA A 96 -0.75 -1.34 -12.96
CA ALA A 96 0.54 -1.99 -13.04
C ALA A 96 0.54 -3.26 -12.19
N ILE A 97 1.41 -4.17 -12.54
CA ILE A 97 1.72 -5.32 -11.70
C ILE A 97 3.15 -5.11 -11.22
N CYS A 98 3.31 -5.06 -9.91
CA CYS A 98 4.57 -4.69 -9.28
C CYS A 98 4.99 -5.76 -8.31
N ARG A 99 6.28 -5.94 -8.14
CA ARG A 99 6.79 -6.86 -7.14
C ARG A 99 8.25 -6.59 -6.85
N GLY A 100 8.69 -7.15 -5.76
CA GLY A 100 10.10 -7.14 -5.40
C GLY A 100 10.38 -6.31 -4.16
N ASN A 101 11.64 -6.24 -3.83
CA ASN A 101 12.13 -5.52 -2.68
C ASN A 101 13.38 -4.75 -3.10
N PRO A 102 13.25 -3.51 -3.55
CA PRO A 102 12.03 -2.72 -3.62
C PRO A 102 11.11 -3.15 -4.75
N ALA A 103 9.82 -2.90 -4.57
CA ALA A 103 8.84 -3.23 -5.59
C ALA A 103 9.01 -2.33 -6.82
N VAL A 104 9.01 -2.96 -7.98
CA VAL A 104 9.11 -2.26 -9.25
C VAL A 104 8.04 -2.80 -10.19
N VAL A 105 7.69 -2.00 -11.18
CA VAL A 105 6.71 -2.40 -12.18
C VAL A 105 7.32 -3.51 -13.02
N THR A 106 6.62 -4.64 -13.11
CA THR A 106 7.07 -5.75 -13.93
C THR A 106 6.32 -5.84 -15.23
N ARG A 107 5.07 -5.40 -15.24
CA ARG A 107 4.26 -5.36 -16.46
C ARG A 107 3.00 -4.57 -16.20
N GLU A 108 2.26 -4.31 -17.25
CA GLU A 108 0.98 -3.66 -17.17
C GLU A 108 -0.10 -4.68 -16.81
N ARG A 109 -1.06 -4.24 -15.99
CA ARG A 109 -2.21 -5.08 -15.70
C ARG A 109 -3.25 -4.89 -16.80
N VAL A 110 -3.56 -5.97 -17.49
CA VAL A 110 -4.57 -5.96 -18.53
C VAL A 110 -5.79 -6.69 -17.99
N GLU A 111 -6.91 -5.99 -17.93
CA GLU A 111 -8.13 -6.55 -17.40
C GLU A 111 -8.68 -7.58 -18.41
N LYS A 112 -9.11 -8.73 -17.88
CA LYS A 112 -9.71 -9.72 -18.72
C LYS A 112 -11.04 -9.25 -19.25
N VAL A 113 -11.25 -9.44 -20.54
CA VAL A 113 -12.53 -9.17 -21.14
C VAL A 113 -13.36 -10.44 -21.04
N THR A 114 -14.52 -10.32 -20.40
CA THR A 114 -15.44 -11.47 -20.26
C THR A 114 -16.38 -11.47 -21.43
N PRO A 115 -16.48 -12.61 -22.18
CA PRO A 115 -17.40 -12.68 -23.32
C PRO A 115 -18.85 -12.55 -22.90
#